data_b29648e2e05f9b597a8bf816e42f5e1a
#
_entry.id   b29648e2e05f9b597a8bf816e42f5e1a
#
_cell.length_a   1.000
_cell.length_b   1.000
_cell.length_c   1.000
_cell.angle_alpha   90.00
_cell.angle_beta   90.00
_cell.angle_gamma   90.00
#
_symmetry.space_group_name_H-M   'P 1'
#
loop_
_entity.id
_entity.type
_entity.pdbx_description
1 polymer ?
#
loop_
_entity_poly.entity_id
_entity_poly.type
_entity_poly.pdbx_seq_one_letter_code
_entity_poly.pdbx_strand_id
1 'polypeptide(L)'
;MDKMKENQKPRLGNGYAKHDGEQFNGFGNQSSHGELTVSDLHKDGRPVTPTFTPAQAQAAAKKYKHAFAVHSKTRTSPLSRETSEPVSLQGFKNLAFAVLACSILRLMIENFRKYGVRVALSSNGPARSDIIYGTILYLTVPCHLFVAYGIELLAAVYAQGAVGRVKKSESGDRDRQLGWERKRLKTLWWGIAVLHALNATFNLLVSTAVVYWYIDNPGIGTIHEMHAVIVWLKVCSYAFANRDLRHAFLKPDPTGHTVPDLYRSCPYPRNITLSNLCYFWWAPTLVYQPAYPRTDRIRWDFVAKRTGEAIIACFVIWIASAQYAVPLLQNSLEDISQLNMVNILERVLKLSTISVVCWLAGFYALFQAGLNALAEITTFGDREFYSDWWNCSDIRSYWTSWNKPVSQFMKRHIYAPMVGRGMPSALAQILTFLFSAILHEVLVGIPTHNVLGLAFAGMAFQIPLIFITDAFRKQEGYWPKLAGNLVFWCSFCLVGQPVAALGYYFAWQAKYGSQKVEYPVLWPVGEKA
;
A
#
# COMPACT_ATOMS: atom_id res chain seq x y z
N MET A 1 56.10 -1.79 0.13
CA MET A 1 56.12 -1.49 1.56
C MET A 1 55.01 -0.49 1.76
N ASP A 2 53.80 -0.74 2.29
CA ASP A 2 53.30 -1.68 3.26
C ASP A 2 51.81 -1.96 3.04
N LYS A 3 51.49 -3.20 3.12
CA LYS A 3 50.31 -3.94 3.61
C LYS A 3 48.94 -3.26 3.63
N MET A 4 48.10 -3.75 2.71
CA MET A 4 46.64 -3.89 2.80
C MET A 4 46.23 -4.56 4.12
N LYS A 5 45.28 -3.97 4.84
CA LYS A 5 44.45 -4.66 5.82
C LYS A 5 43.03 -4.82 5.25
N GLU A 6 42.75 -6.02 4.90
CA GLU A 6 41.45 -6.55 4.51
C GLU A 6 40.55 -6.63 5.76
N ASN A 7 39.45 -5.85 5.79
CA ASN A 7 38.41 -5.94 6.82
C ASN A 7 37.38 -6.98 6.38
N GLN A 8 37.48 -8.17 6.96
CA GLN A 8 36.49 -9.23 6.84
C GLN A 8 35.20 -8.82 7.57
N LYS A 9 34.10 -8.78 6.84
CA LYS A 9 32.74 -8.75 7.41
C LYS A 9 32.39 -10.14 7.95
N PRO A 10 31.75 -10.27 9.14
CA PRO A 10 31.28 -11.55 9.64
C PRO A 10 30.09 -12.03 8.80
N ARG A 11 30.20 -13.24 8.26
CA ARG A 11 29.10 -14.01 7.69
C ARG A 11 28.16 -14.42 8.82
N LEU A 12 26.90 -13.99 8.76
CA LEU A 12 25.81 -14.58 9.54
C LEU A 12 25.58 -16.00 9.02
N GLY A 13 26.07 -16.99 9.78
CA GLY A 13 25.77 -18.40 9.56
C GLY A 13 24.34 -18.70 10.01
N ASN A 14 23.52 -19.21 9.10
CA ASN A 14 22.27 -19.89 9.40
C ASN A 14 22.57 -21.20 10.11
N GLY A 15 22.65 -21.16 11.43
CA GLY A 15 22.71 -22.35 12.28
C GLY A 15 21.31 -22.86 12.59
N TYR A 16 20.75 -23.68 11.71
CA TYR A 16 19.70 -24.59 12.14
C TYR A 16 20.37 -25.66 13.01
N ALA A 17 20.17 -25.55 14.33
CA ALA A 17 20.49 -26.63 15.24
C ALA A 17 19.60 -27.83 14.90
N LYS A 18 20.19 -28.86 14.34
CA LYS A 18 19.61 -30.21 14.29
C LYS A 18 19.43 -30.68 15.73
N HIS A 19 18.20 -30.83 16.16
CA HIS A 19 17.87 -31.67 17.28
C HIS A 19 18.08 -33.11 16.84
N ASP A 20 19.20 -33.67 17.22
CA ASP A 20 19.41 -35.11 17.15
C ASP A 20 18.46 -35.77 18.15
N GLY A 21 17.48 -36.48 17.59
CA GLY A 21 16.64 -37.38 18.35
C GLY A 21 17.50 -38.55 18.82
N GLU A 22 17.83 -38.58 20.10
CA GLU A 22 18.42 -39.79 20.71
C GLU A 22 17.38 -40.92 20.64
N GLN A 23 17.56 -41.79 19.65
CA GLN A 23 16.97 -43.13 19.64
C GLN A 23 17.56 -43.95 20.79
N PHE A 24 16.68 -44.39 21.68
CA PHE A 24 16.99 -45.42 22.65
C PHE A 24 17.30 -46.74 21.93
N ASN A 25 18.57 -47.08 21.78
CA ASN A 25 18.99 -48.41 21.35
C ASN A 25 20.18 -48.91 22.16
N GLY A 26 20.02 -50.10 22.71
CA GLY A 26 21.08 -51.02 22.97
C GLY A 26 21.51 -51.19 24.42
N PHE A 27 21.01 -52.25 25.02
CA PHE A 27 21.46 -52.83 26.29
C PHE A 27 22.77 -53.57 26.11
N GLY A 28 23.81 -53.16 26.82
CA GLY A 28 25.02 -53.95 27.04
C GLY A 28 25.10 -54.35 28.51
N ASN A 29 25.16 -55.66 28.76
CA ASN A 29 25.28 -56.29 30.07
C ASN A 29 26.68 -56.12 30.63
N GLN A 30 26.81 -55.55 31.86
CA GLN A 30 27.87 -55.99 32.79
C GLN A 30 27.40 -55.72 34.23
N SER A 31 27.37 -56.82 35.00
CA SER A 31 27.05 -56.90 36.43
C SER A 31 28.29 -56.58 37.29
N SER A 32 28.17 -55.61 38.17
CA SER A 32 29.05 -55.57 39.36
C SER A 32 28.20 -55.18 40.58
N HIS A 33 28.08 -56.10 41.55
CA HIS A 33 27.47 -55.92 42.86
C HIS A 33 28.37 -55.04 43.70
N GLY A 34 27.89 -53.86 44.11
CA GLY A 34 28.44 -53.07 45.19
C GLY A 34 27.41 -53.00 46.33
N GLU A 35 27.66 -53.67 47.46
CA GLU A 35 26.92 -53.55 48.69
C GLU A 35 27.09 -52.12 49.25
N LEU A 36 25.96 -51.44 49.52
CA LEU A 36 25.92 -50.17 50.19
C LEU A 36 26.16 -50.39 51.69
N THR A 37 27.32 -50.01 52.20
CA THR A 37 27.61 -49.96 53.64
C THR A 37 27.18 -48.61 54.22
N VAL A 38 26.63 -48.65 55.47
CA VAL A 38 26.01 -47.55 56.24
C VAL A 38 27.08 -46.56 56.79
N SER A 39 28.08 -46.16 56.02
CA SER A 39 29.17 -45.30 56.54
C SER A 39 29.29 -43.90 55.92
N ASP A 40 28.32 -43.44 55.11
CA ASP A 40 28.42 -42.12 54.50
C ASP A 40 27.28 -41.19 54.93
N LEU A 41 27.35 -40.79 56.18
CA LEU A 41 26.59 -39.64 56.68
C LEU A 41 27.49 -38.40 56.69
N HIS A 42 27.05 -37.33 56.08
CA HIS A 42 27.63 -35.99 56.25
C HIS A 42 27.66 -35.65 57.73
N LYS A 43 28.68 -34.91 58.22
CA LYS A 43 28.81 -34.45 59.58
C LYS A 43 27.58 -33.68 60.12
N ASP A 44 26.62 -33.32 59.26
CA ASP A 44 25.38 -32.60 59.57
C ASP A 44 24.11 -33.48 59.56
N GLY A 45 24.28 -34.83 59.61
CA GLY A 45 23.16 -35.76 59.74
C GLY A 45 22.22 -35.84 58.51
N ARG A 46 22.59 -35.28 57.38
CA ARG A 46 21.80 -35.38 56.16
C ARG A 46 22.28 -36.57 55.30
N PRO A 47 21.36 -37.35 54.73
CA PRO A 47 21.75 -38.46 53.85
C PRO A 47 22.49 -37.92 52.62
N VAL A 48 23.70 -38.43 52.37
CA VAL A 48 24.45 -38.16 51.15
C VAL A 48 23.68 -38.79 49.99
N THR A 49 23.18 -37.98 49.08
CA THR A 49 22.61 -38.47 47.84
C THR A 49 23.74 -39.11 47.01
N PRO A 50 23.75 -40.43 46.76
CA PRO A 50 24.78 -41.06 45.99
C PRO A 50 24.77 -40.48 44.58
N THR A 51 25.88 -39.90 44.14
CA THR A 51 26.09 -39.44 42.77
C THR A 51 26.35 -40.65 41.88
N PHE A 52 25.27 -41.20 41.35
CA PHE A 52 25.39 -42.28 40.38
C PHE A 52 26.00 -41.75 39.08
N THR A 53 26.95 -42.51 38.52
CA THR A 53 27.36 -42.29 37.14
C THR A 53 26.16 -42.53 36.21
N PRO A 54 26.11 -41.93 35.01
CA PRO A 54 24.99 -42.14 34.07
C PRO A 54 24.68 -43.62 33.80
N ALA A 55 25.69 -44.47 33.77
CA ALA A 55 25.54 -45.91 33.58
C ALA A 55 24.93 -46.62 34.81
N GLN A 56 25.30 -46.22 36.04
CA GLN A 56 24.71 -46.74 37.27
C GLN A 56 23.25 -46.29 37.47
N ALA A 57 22.94 -45.06 37.08
CA ALA A 57 21.57 -44.55 37.10
C ALA A 57 20.66 -45.29 36.11
N GLN A 58 21.17 -45.64 34.89
CA GLN A 58 20.46 -46.48 33.93
C GLN A 58 20.24 -47.91 34.41
N ALA A 59 21.24 -48.51 35.05
CA ALA A 59 21.13 -49.87 35.62
C ALA A 59 20.13 -49.90 36.80
N ALA A 60 20.15 -48.92 37.69
CA ALA A 60 19.19 -48.77 38.77
C ALA A 60 17.77 -48.55 38.26
N ALA A 61 17.56 -47.71 37.23
CA ALA A 61 16.28 -47.48 36.60
C ALA A 61 15.72 -48.78 35.93
N LYS A 62 16.56 -49.63 35.40
CA LYS A 62 16.16 -50.94 34.82
C LYS A 62 15.72 -51.95 35.88
N LYS A 63 16.39 -51.96 37.05
CA LYS A 63 16.10 -52.91 38.13
C LYS A 63 14.91 -52.44 39.02
N TYR A 64 14.77 -51.14 39.23
CA TYR A 64 13.78 -50.55 40.13
C TYR A 64 12.85 -49.55 39.43
N LYS A 65 12.17 -49.98 38.39
CA LYS A 65 11.33 -49.12 37.53
C LYS A 65 10.32 -48.25 38.27
N HIS A 66 9.74 -48.76 39.37
CA HIS A 66 8.73 -48.08 40.13
C HIS A 66 9.28 -47.14 41.23
N ALA A 67 10.57 -47.30 41.59
CA ALA A 67 11.24 -46.44 42.58
C ALA A 67 11.97 -45.25 41.94
N PHE A 68 12.00 -45.14 40.61
CA PHE A 68 12.69 -44.09 39.90
C PHE A 68 11.93 -42.76 40.06
N ALA A 69 12.60 -41.69 40.47
CA ALA A 69 11.98 -40.38 40.64
C ALA A 69 11.69 -39.75 39.26
N VAL A 70 10.43 -39.67 38.91
CA VAL A 70 9.94 -38.98 37.69
C VAL A 70 9.99 -37.49 37.86
N HIS A 71 9.67 -36.99 39.08
CA HIS A 71 9.66 -35.57 39.44
C HIS A 71 10.93 -35.23 40.19
N SER A 72 12.05 -35.04 39.49
CA SER A 72 13.37 -34.79 40.09
C SER A 72 13.76 -33.30 40.11
N LYS A 73 13.06 -32.43 39.36
CA LYS A 73 13.37 -31.01 39.25
C LYS A 73 12.07 -30.18 39.27
N THR A 74 12.14 -28.98 39.84
CA THR A 74 11.07 -27.98 39.68
C THR A 74 11.06 -27.51 38.25
N ARG A 75 9.88 -27.49 37.62
CA ARG A 75 9.66 -26.99 36.25
C ARG A 75 8.49 -26.04 36.27
N THR A 76 8.65 -24.90 35.59
CA THR A 76 7.54 -23.98 35.35
C THR A 76 6.61 -24.55 34.28
N SER A 77 5.32 -24.19 34.35
CA SER A 77 4.37 -24.59 33.30
C SER A 77 4.77 -23.94 31.97
N PRO A 78 4.67 -24.64 30.83
CA PRO A 78 5.05 -24.11 29.52
C PRO A 78 4.39 -22.79 29.14
N LEU A 79 3.16 -22.53 29.60
CA LEU A 79 2.42 -21.29 29.35
C LEU A 79 2.52 -20.26 30.50
N SER A 80 3.37 -20.51 31.52
CA SER A 80 3.61 -19.59 32.61
C SER A 80 4.41 -18.37 32.12
N ARG A 81 4.12 -17.20 32.71
CA ARG A 81 4.92 -15.98 32.49
C ARG A 81 6.36 -16.08 33.00
N GLU A 82 6.64 -17.05 33.87
CA GLU A 82 7.95 -17.30 34.47
C GLU A 82 8.83 -18.21 33.63
N THR A 83 8.33 -18.70 32.47
CA THR A 83 9.10 -19.58 31.58
C THR A 83 10.17 -18.76 30.87
N SER A 84 11.43 -19.17 31.05
CA SER A 84 12.60 -18.49 30.47
C SER A 84 12.71 -18.64 28.95
N GLU A 85 12.11 -19.69 28.37
CA GLU A 85 12.10 -19.93 26.92
C GLU A 85 10.69 -19.75 26.34
N PRO A 86 10.54 -18.98 25.27
CA PRO A 86 9.22 -18.79 24.63
C PRO A 86 8.76 -20.11 24.00
N VAL A 87 7.56 -20.54 24.40
CA VAL A 87 6.94 -21.74 23.82
C VAL A 87 6.52 -21.46 22.37
N SER A 88 6.92 -22.35 21.45
CA SER A 88 6.46 -22.24 20.07
C SER A 88 4.97 -22.55 19.95
N LEU A 89 4.19 -21.58 19.49
CA LEU A 89 2.74 -21.71 19.22
C LEU A 89 2.45 -22.08 17.75
N GLN A 90 3.45 -22.58 17.01
CA GLN A 90 3.30 -22.91 15.59
C GLN A 90 2.18 -23.92 15.32
N GLY A 91 2.00 -24.90 16.20
CA GLY A 91 0.88 -25.85 16.09
C GLY A 91 -0.50 -25.19 16.19
N PHE A 92 -0.66 -24.22 17.09
CA PHE A 92 -1.92 -23.45 17.18
C PHE A 92 -2.14 -22.53 15.98
N LYS A 93 -1.07 -21.96 15.41
CA LYS A 93 -1.17 -21.22 14.13
C LYS A 93 -1.63 -22.11 13.00
N ASN A 94 -1.07 -23.32 12.88
CA ASN A 94 -1.48 -24.30 11.86
C ASN A 94 -2.94 -24.74 12.08
N LEU A 95 -3.35 -24.98 13.33
CA LEU A 95 -4.74 -25.28 13.66
C LEU A 95 -5.69 -24.14 13.27
N ALA A 96 -5.35 -22.90 13.63
CA ALA A 96 -6.14 -21.73 13.27
C ALA A 96 -6.28 -21.59 11.75
N PHE A 97 -5.20 -21.81 11.00
CA PHE A 97 -5.24 -21.82 9.54
C PHE A 97 -6.15 -22.93 8.98
N ALA A 98 -6.05 -24.15 9.51
CA ALA A 98 -6.89 -25.26 9.08
C ALA A 98 -8.37 -25.00 9.36
N VAL A 99 -8.72 -24.50 10.57
CA VAL A 99 -10.10 -24.15 10.93
C VAL A 99 -10.63 -23.03 10.02
N LEU A 100 -9.81 -22.01 9.76
CA LEU A 100 -10.18 -20.91 8.85
C LEU A 100 -10.42 -21.43 7.42
N ALA A 101 -9.54 -22.29 6.91
CA ALA A 101 -9.67 -22.89 5.57
C ALA A 101 -10.94 -23.74 5.45
N CYS A 102 -11.24 -24.59 6.44
CA CYS A 102 -12.48 -25.38 6.48
C CYS A 102 -13.75 -24.48 6.56
N SER A 103 -13.69 -23.41 7.35
CA SER A 103 -14.80 -22.46 7.48
C SER A 103 -15.06 -21.72 6.17
N ILE A 104 -13.99 -21.27 5.49
CA ILE A 104 -14.09 -20.62 4.18
C ILE A 104 -14.67 -21.58 3.14
N LEU A 105 -14.17 -22.83 3.08
CA LEU A 105 -14.65 -23.83 2.13
C LEU A 105 -16.13 -24.14 2.36
N ARG A 106 -16.57 -24.28 3.61
CA ARG A 106 -17.98 -24.46 3.95
C ARG A 106 -18.84 -23.28 3.43
N LEU A 107 -18.40 -22.03 3.71
CA LEU A 107 -19.12 -20.84 3.25
C LEU A 107 -19.17 -20.74 1.71
N MET A 108 -18.11 -21.16 1.02
CA MET A 108 -18.09 -21.22 -0.45
C MET A 108 -19.14 -22.22 -0.96
N ILE A 109 -19.18 -23.44 -0.41
CA ILE A 109 -20.16 -24.47 -0.81
C ILE A 109 -21.59 -23.98 -0.53
N GLU A 110 -21.85 -23.39 0.64
CA GLU A 110 -23.15 -22.83 0.99
C GLU A 110 -23.57 -21.72 0.01
N ASN A 111 -22.66 -20.83 -0.35
CA ASN A 111 -22.91 -19.76 -1.30
C ASN A 111 -23.23 -20.32 -2.70
N PHE A 112 -22.45 -21.29 -3.20
CA PHE A 112 -22.73 -21.94 -4.49
C PHE A 112 -24.07 -22.68 -4.50
N ARG A 113 -24.43 -23.35 -3.41
CA ARG A 113 -25.72 -24.01 -3.29
C ARG A 113 -26.90 -23.04 -3.29
N LYS A 114 -26.70 -21.82 -2.73
CA LYS A 114 -27.76 -20.80 -2.60
C LYS A 114 -27.94 -19.98 -3.88
N TYR A 115 -26.86 -19.61 -4.55
CA TYR A 115 -26.89 -18.61 -5.62
C TYR A 115 -26.45 -19.17 -6.98
N GLY A 116 -25.99 -20.42 -7.06
CA GLY A 116 -25.36 -20.97 -8.26
C GLY A 116 -24.04 -20.27 -8.59
N VAL A 117 -23.54 -20.43 -9.82
CA VAL A 117 -22.33 -19.78 -10.31
C VAL A 117 -22.69 -18.46 -10.96
N ARG A 118 -22.29 -17.36 -10.34
CA ARG A 118 -22.51 -15.99 -10.85
C ARG A 118 -21.23 -15.42 -11.42
N VAL A 119 -21.30 -14.83 -12.59
CA VAL A 119 -20.17 -14.17 -13.26
C VAL A 119 -20.46 -12.73 -13.64
N ALA A 120 -21.72 -12.31 -13.61
CA ALA A 120 -22.10 -10.96 -13.97
C ALA A 120 -22.04 -10.01 -12.77
N LEU A 121 -21.38 -8.87 -12.93
CA LEU A 121 -21.36 -7.78 -11.96
C LEU A 121 -22.58 -6.86 -12.11
N SER A 122 -23.18 -6.85 -13.29
CA SER A 122 -24.36 -6.07 -13.62
C SER A 122 -25.25 -6.89 -14.56
N SER A 123 -26.56 -6.65 -14.53
CA SER A 123 -27.54 -7.28 -15.43
C SER A 123 -27.31 -6.91 -16.89
N ASN A 124 -26.89 -5.68 -17.13
CA ASN A 124 -26.61 -5.16 -18.44
C ASN A 124 -25.10 -4.88 -18.55
N GLY A 125 -24.51 -5.27 -19.68
CA GLY A 125 -23.14 -4.87 -20.01
C GLY A 125 -23.04 -3.34 -20.13
N PRO A 126 -21.81 -2.80 -20.28
CA PRO A 126 -21.62 -1.37 -20.48
C PRO A 126 -22.35 -0.91 -21.74
N ALA A 127 -23.00 0.25 -21.68
CA ALA A 127 -23.64 0.84 -22.84
C ALA A 127 -22.59 1.19 -23.92
N ARG A 128 -22.98 1.16 -25.19
CA ARG A 128 -22.08 1.56 -26.28
C ARG A 128 -21.59 3.01 -26.11
N SER A 129 -22.44 3.90 -25.59
CA SER A 129 -22.08 5.26 -25.21
C SER A 129 -20.94 5.32 -24.20
N ASP A 130 -20.97 4.51 -23.15
CA ASP A 130 -19.93 4.48 -22.12
C ASP A 130 -18.55 4.12 -22.70
N ILE A 131 -18.53 3.15 -23.62
CA ILE A 131 -17.29 2.72 -24.30
C ILE A 131 -16.78 3.85 -25.19
N ILE A 132 -17.66 4.52 -25.95
CA ILE A 132 -17.26 5.62 -26.85
C ILE A 132 -16.71 6.79 -26.05
N TYR A 133 -17.45 7.30 -25.05
CA TYR A 133 -17.00 8.43 -24.24
C TYR A 133 -15.77 8.08 -23.42
N GLY A 134 -15.71 6.87 -22.88
CA GLY A 134 -14.52 6.37 -22.20
C GLY A 134 -13.29 6.34 -23.11
N THR A 135 -13.44 5.85 -24.35
CA THR A 135 -12.34 5.84 -25.33
C THR A 135 -11.88 7.27 -25.67
N ILE A 136 -12.83 8.20 -25.88
CA ILE A 136 -12.50 9.61 -26.14
C ILE A 136 -11.71 10.20 -24.97
N LEU A 137 -12.15 10.00 -23.72
CA LEU A 137 -11.42 10.46 -22.54
C LEU A 137 -10.04 9.83 -22.43
N TYR A 138 -9.92 8.52 -22.65
CA TYR A 138 -8.63 7.83 -22.59
C TYR A 138 -7.59 8.43 -23.54
N LEU A 139 -8.03 8.85 -24.73
CA LEU A 139 -7.16 9.45 -25.74
C LEU A 139 -6.90 10.95 -25.50
N THR A 140 -7.90 11.70 -25.01
CA THR A 140 -7.79 13.15 -24.86
C THR A 140 -7.11 13.59 -23.57
N VAL A 141 -7.32 12.89 -22.46
CA VAL A 141 -6.73 13.22 -21.18
C VAL A 141 -5.19 13.34 -21.22
N PRO A 142 -4.42 12.42 -21.83
CA PRO A 142 -2.97 12.58 -21.95
C PRO A 142 -2.51 13.77 -22.78
N CYS A 143 -3.38 14.32 -23.68
CA CYS A 143 -3.03 15.50 -24.48
C CYS A 143 -2.69 16.71 -23.61
N HIS A 144 -3.22 16.80 -22.39
CA HIS A 144 -2.91 17.85 -21.43
C HIS A 144 -1.44 17.84 -20.97
N LEU A 145 -0.75 16.69 -21.02
CA LEU A 145 0.70 16.62 -20.82
C LEU A 145 1.46 17.30 -21.97
N PHE A 146 1.01 17.11 -23.21
CA PHE A 146 1.62 17.75 -24.37
C PHE A 146 1.36 19.25 -24.40
N VAL A 147 0.19 19.71 -23.92
CA VAL A 147 -0.08 21.14 -23.73
C VAL A 147 0.87 21.71 -22.65
N ALA A 148 1.04 21.03 -21.53
CA ALA A 148 2.00 21.41 -20.48
C ALA A 148 3.44 21.49 -21.00
N TYR A 149 3.83 20.54 -21.86
CA TYR A 149 5.12 20.57 -22.57
C TYR A 149 5.27 21.83 -23.44
N GLY A 150 4.26 22.17 -24.25
CA GLY A 150 4.29 23.37 -25.08
C GLY A 150 4.43 24.66 -24.26
N ILE A 151 3.74 24.74 -23.11
CA ILE A 151 3.84 25.87 -22.18
C ILE A 151 5.28 25.98 -21.62
N GLU A 152 5.88 24.86 -21.21
CA GLU A 152 7.25 24.85 -20.68
C GLU A 152 8.31 25.06 -21.78
N LEU A 153 8.07 24.64 -23.00
CA LEU A 153 8.93 24.95 -24.13
C LEU A 153 9.00 26.46 -24.37
N LEU A 154 7.85 27.14 -24.36
CA LEU A 154 7.77 28.58 -24.44
C LEU A 154 8.55 29.24 -23.29
N ALA A 155 8.34 28.78 -22.05
CA ALA A 155 9.05 29.27 -20.88
C ALA A 155 10.58 29.09 -21.01
N ALA A 156 11.03 27.96 -21.55
CA ALA A 156 12.44 27.65 -21.75
C ALA A 156 13.10 28.61 -22.76
N VAL A 157 12.43 28.91 -23.88
CA VAL A 157 12.91 29.88 -24.89
C VAL A 157 13.13 31.26 -24.25
N TYR A 158 12.16 31.75 -23.49
CA TYR A 158 12.30 33.06 -22.80
C TYR A 158 13.41 33.05 -21.75
N ALA A 159 13.56 31.95 -20.99
CA ALA A 159 14.62 31.83 -19.98
C ALA A 159 16.02 31.81 -20.63
N GLN A 160 16.20 31.05 -21.73
CA GLN A 160 17.44 31.01 -22.49
C GLN A 160 17.81 32.38 -23.08
N GLY A 161 16.80 33.06 -23.66
CA GLY A 161 16.98 34.43 -24.18
C GLY A 161 17.45 35.41 -23.12
N ALA A 162 16.89 35.36 -21.90
CA ALA A 162 17.31 36.21 -20.78
C ALA A 162 18.77 35.94 -20.37
N VAL A 163 19.15 34.68 -20.20
CA VAL A 163 20.54 34.30 -19.87
C VAL A 163 21.50 34.71 -20.99
N GLY A 164 21.08 34.57 -22.25
CA GLY A 164 21.86 35.00 -23.41
C GLY A 164 22.12 36.50 -23.42
N ARG A 165 21.15 37.35 -23.05
CA ARG A 165 21.31 38.82 -22.91
C ARG A 165 22.25 39.17 -21.77
N VAL A 166 22.08 38.51 -20.61
CA VAL A 166 23.00 38.74 -19.46
C VAL A 166 24.44 38.36 -19.77
N LYS A 167 24.68 37.27 -20.54
CA LYS A 167 26.02 36.85 -20.94
C LYS A 167 26.70 37.85 -21.89
N LYS A 168 25.93 38.60 -22.69
CA LYS A 168 26.43 39.63 -23.61
C LYS A 168 26.74 40.96 -22.91
N SER A 169 26.29 41.15 -21.66
CA SER A 169 26.56 42.33 -20.86
C SER A 169 27.97 42.28 -20.29
N GLU A 170 28.59 43.47 -20.07
CA GLU A 170 29.90 43.60 -19.45
C GLU A 170 29.96 42.96 -18.07
N SER A 171 31.12 42.43 -17.67
CA SER A 171 31.28 41.61 -16.47
C SER A 171 30.83 42.31 -15.17
N GLY A 172 31.00 43.63 -15.07
CA GLY A 172 30.60 44.42 -13.89
C GLY A 172 29.12 44.72 -13.78
N ASP A 173 28.31 44.53 -14.85
CA ASP A 173 26.87 44.89 -14.87
C ASP A 173 25.95 43.66 -14.94
N ARG A 174 26.51 42.46 -14.92
CA ARG A 174 25.74 41.19 -15.08
C ARG A 174 24.68 40.99 -14.02
N ASP A 175 24.97 41.24 -12.77
CA ASP A 175 24.01 41.06 -11.67
C ASP A 175 22.84 42.04 -11.76
N ARG A 176 23.12 43.28 -12.15
CA ARG A 176 22.14 44.33 -12.39
C ARG A 176 21.22 43.97 -13.57
N GLN A 177 21.80 43.53 -14.67
CA GLN A 177 21.09 43.05 -15.85
C GLN A 177 20.22 41.82 -15.54
N LEU A 178 20.73 40.87 -14.77
CA LEU A 178 19.97 39.70 -14.33
C LEU A 178 18.77 40.09 -13.43
N GLY A 179 18.98 41.07 -12.55
CA GLY A 179 17.92 41.64 -11.73
C GLY A 179 16.80 42.28 -12.56
N TRP A 180 17.20 43.02 -13.61
CA TRP A 180 16.26 43.66 -14.53
C TRP A 180 15.49 42.64 -15.37
N GLU A 181 16.14 41.64 -15.92
CA GLU A 181 15.49 40.54 -16.66
C GLU A 181 14.49 39.76 -15.79
N ARG A 182 14.82 39.52 -14.51
CA ARG A 182 13.88 38.88 -13.57
C ARG A 182 12.62 39.71 -13.36
N LYS A 183 12.74 41.02 -13.19
CA LYS A 183 11.57 41.91 -13.05
C LYS A 183 10.73 41.89 -14.32
N ARG A 184 11.37 42.01 -15.50
CA ARG A 184 10.72 41.97 -16.81
C ARG A 184 9.94 40.66 -17.02
N LEU A 185 10.51 39.52 -16.63
CA LEU A 185 9.90 38.21 -16.82
C LEU A 185 8.89 37.85 -15.74
N LYS A 186 8.73 38.65 -14.69
CA LYS A 186 7.80 38.36 -13.59
C LYS A 186 6.35 38.16 -14.07
N THR A 187 5.87 39.04 -14.93
CA THR A 187 4.53 38.96 -15.51
C THR A 187 4.38 37.74 -16.42
N LEU A 188 5.42 37.45 -17.22
CA LEU A 188 5.44 36.26 -18.07
C LEU A 188 5.36 34.97 -17.23
N TRP A 189 6.14 34.89 -16.13
CA TRP A 189 6.07 33.72 -15.24
C TRP A 189 4.72 33.54 -14.59
N TRP A 190 4.02 34.62 -14.30
CA TRP A 190 2.63 34.61 -13.82
C TRP A 190 1.70 34.08 -14.91
N GLY A 191 1.83 34.56 -16.15
CA GLY A 191 1.05 34.05 -17.28
C GLY A 191 1.26 32.57 -17.53
N ILE A 192 2.51 32.08 -17.46
CA ILE A 192 2.85 30.64 -17.57
C ILE A 192 2.22 29.83 -16.45
N ALA A 193 2.25 30.33 -15.20
CA ALA A 193 1.61 29.65 -14.08
C ALA A 193 0.08 29.57 -14.26
N VAL A 194 -0.55 30.64 -14.74
CA VAL A 194 -1.99 30.67 -15.06
C VAL A 194 -2.33 29.67 -16.19
N LEU A 195 -1.53 29.62 -17.25
CA LEU A 195 -1.74 28.67 -18.34
C LEU A 195 -1.66 27.21 -17.86
N HIS A 196 -0.69 26.87 -17.01
CA HIS A 196 -0.62 25.55 -16.40
C HIS A 196 -1.82 25.25 -15.49
N ALA A 197 -2.24 26.24 -14.68
CA ALA A 197 -3.41 26.08 -13.82
C ALA A 197 -4.68 25.86 -14.63
N LEU A 198 -4.89 26.63 -15.70
CA LEU A 198 -6.03 26.48 -16.61
C LEU A 198 -6.00 25.10 -17.29
N ASN A 199 -4.84 24.68 -17.84
CA ASN A 199 -4.70 23.38 -18.48
C ASN A 199 -5.00 22.23 -17.52
N ALA A 200 -4.45 22.25 -16.31
CA ALA A 200 -4.69 21.23 -15.29
C ALA A 200 -6.18 21.21 -14.85
N THR A 201 -6.75 22.38 -14.54
CA THR A 201 -8.15 22.51 -14.12
C THR A 201 -9.11 22.06 -15.22
N PHE A 202 -8.85 22.44 -16.47
CA PHE A 202 -9.66 22.02 -17.61
C PHE A 202 -9.65 20.51 -17.80
N ASN A 203 -8.46 19.85 -17.72
CA ASN A 203 -8.36 18.40 -17.76
C ASN A 203 -9.30 17.73 -16.73
N LEU A 204 -9.18 18.12 -15.46
CA LEU A 204 -9.96 17.49 -14.40
C LEU A 204 -11.46 17.78 -14.54
N LEU A 205 -11.84 19.05 -14.74
CA LEU A 205 -13.25 19.45 -14.83
C LEU A 205 -13.97 18.83 -16.01
N VAL A 206 -13.35 18.80 -17.19
CA VAL A 206 -13.98 18.22 -18.40
C VAL A 206 -14.11 16.70 -18.24
N SER A 207 -13.08 16.02 -17.73
CA SER A 207 -13.15 14.58 -17.51
C SER A 207 -14.23 14.23 -16.49
N THR A 208 -14.25 14.92 -15.34
CA THR A 208 -15.27 14.74 -14.31
C THR A 208 -16.68 15.02 -14.85
N ALA A 209 -16.86 16.07 -15.65
CA ALA A 209 -18.13 16.39 -16.28
C ALA A 209 -18.59 15.28 -17.25
N VAL A 210 -17.69 14.80 -18.11
CA VAL A 210 -18.01 13.70 -19.05
C VAL A 210 -18.34 12.42 -18.29
N VAL A 211 -17.57 12.05 -17.26
CA VAL A 211 -17.86 10.87 -16.44
C VAL A 211 -19.22 11.02 -15.76
N TYR A 212 -19.53 12.18 -15.20
CA TYR A 212 -20.78 12.40 -14.44
C TYR A 212 -22.03 12.44 -15.33
N TRP A 213 -21.95 12.99 -16.55
CA TRP A 213 -23.15 13.19 -17.39
C TRP A 213 -23.32 12.19 -18.54
N TYR A 214 -22.25 11.50 -18.95
CA TYR A 214 -22.28 10.69 -20.16
C TYR A 214 -21.82 9.23 -19.98
N ILE A 215 -21.32 8.85 -18.80
CA ILE A 215 -20.86 7.47 -18.51
C ILE A 215 -21.67 6.92 -17.35
N ASP A 216 -22.63 6.04 -17.66
CA ASP A 216 -23.52 5.46 -16.66
C ASP A 216 -22.91 4.28 -15.91
N ASN A 217 -21.92 3.59 -16.51
CA ASN A 217 -21.27 2.44 -15.88
C ASN A 217 -20.22 2.89 -14.85
N PRO A 218 -20.43 2.61 -13.53
CA PRO A 218 -19.52 3.08 -12.48
C PRO A 218 -18.09 2.55 -12.62
N GLY A 219 -17.91 1.33 -13.18
CA GLY A 219 -16.58 0.73 -13.37
C GLY A 219 -15.78 1.48 -14.43
N ILE A 220 -16.39 1.75 -15.58
CA ILE A 220 -15.79 2.56 -16.65
C ILE A 220 -15.52 3.97 -16.14
N GLY A 221 -16.51 4.60 -15.48
CA GLY A 221 -16.36 5.92 -14.90
C GLY A 221 -15.18 6.01 -13.92
N THR A 222 -15.03 5.04 -13.00
CA THR A 222 -13.92 5.02 -12.03
C THR A 222 -12.56 4.91 -12.70
N ILE A 223 -12.43 4.08 -13.75
CA ILE A 223 -11.15 3.94 -14.47
C ILE A 223 -10.76 5.26 -15.16
N HIS A 224 -11.71 5.94 -15.79
CA HIS A 224 -11.43 7.20 -16.50
C HIS A 224 -11.22 8.37 -15.55
N GLU A 225 -11.98 8.47 -14.47
CA GLU A 225 -11.78 9.50 -13.44
C GLU A 225 -10.41 9.33 -12.76
N MET A 226 -10.03 8.10 -12.43
CA MET A 226 -8.71 7.80 -11.87
C MET A 226 -7.58 8.16 -12.86
N HIS A 227 -7.75 7.86 -14.16
CA HIS A 227 -6.79 8.25 -15.20
C HIS A 227 -6.67 9.78 -15.29
N ALA A 228 -7.80 10.50 -15.29
CA ALA A 228 -7.82 11.96 -15.31
C ALA A 228 -7.10 12.57 -14.09
N VAL A 229 -7.36 12.04 -12.89
CA VAL A 229 -6.67 12.47 -11.66
C VAL A 229 -5.16 12.18 -11.74
N ILE A 230 -4.75 11.00 -12.20
CA ILE A 230 -3.32 10.66 -12.36
C ILE A 230 -2.63 11.65 -13.32
N VAL A 231 -3.22 11.92 -14.48
CA VAL A 231 -2.65 12.86 -15.46
C VAL A 231 -2.65 14.28 -14.91
N TRP A 232 -3.71 14.70 -14.22
CA TRP A 232 -3.77 15.98 -13.52
C TRP A 232 -2.63 16.16 -12.52
N LEU A 233 -2.39 15.16 -11.66
CA LEU A 233 -1.26 15.18 -10.70
C LEU A 233 0.09 15.26 -11.44
N LYS A 234 0.25 14.51 -12.54
CA LYS A 234 1.47 14.57 -13.37
C LYS A 234 1.68 15.94 -14.01
N VAL A 235 0.64 16.56 -14.57
CA VAL A 235 0.69 17.92 -15.13
C VAL A 235 1.11 18.93 -14.07
N CYS A 236 0.51 18.87 -12.88
CA CYS A 236 0.88 19.73 -11.76
C CYS A 236 2.35 19.54 -11.33
N SER A 237 2.80 18.27 -11.21
CA SER A 237 4.18 17.97 -10.85
C SER A 237 5.18 18.46 -11.90
N TYR A 238 4.86 18.30 -13.19
CA TYR A 238 5.67 18.77 -14.30
C TYR A 238 5.83 20.31 -14.25
N ALA A 239 4.74 21.03 -14.06
CA ALA A 239 4.73 22.50 -13.95
C ALA A 239 5.53 22.98 -12.74
N PHE A 240 5.32 22.41 -11.54
CA PHE A 240 6.00 22.83 -10.33
C PHE A 240 7.51 22.57 -10.38
N ALA A 241 7.90 21.38 -10.85
CA ALA A 241 9.32 21.03 -10.93
C ALA A 241 10.06 21.91 -11.97
N ASN A 242 9.48 22.12 -13.16
CA ASN A 242 10.11 22.96 -14.18
C ASN A 242 10.14 24.42 -13.78
N ARG A 243 9.15 24.93 -13.05
CA ARG A 243 9.21 26.27 -12.43
C ARG A 243 10.45 26.40 -11.54
N ASP A 244 10.70 25.46 -10.65
CA ASP A 244 11.81 25.53 -9.71
C ASP A 244 13.17 25.36 -10.43
N LEU A 245 13.26 24.46 -11.42
CA LEU A 245 14.44 24.29 -12.26
C LEU A 245 14.76 25.55 -13.09
N ARG A 246 13.74 26.22 -13.62
CA ARG A 246 13.83 27.49 -14.34
C ARG A 246 14.35 28.60 -13.43
N HIS A 247 13.85 28.66 -12.19
CA HIS A 247 14.35 29.62 -11.19
C HIS A 247 15.82 29.35 -10.85
N ALA A 248 16.22 28.10 -10.67
CA ALA A 248 17.62 27.74 -10.44
C ALA A 248 18.50 28.09 -11.65
N PHE A 249 18.03 27.89 -12.88
CA PHE A 249 18.74 28.24 -14.10
C PHE A 249 18.95 29.75 -14.25
N LEU A 250 17.97 30.57 -13.85
CA LEU A 250 18.07 32.03 -13.87
C LEU A 250 18.87 32.63 -12.70
N LYS A 251 19.08 31.84 -11.64
CA LYS A 251 19.88 32.21 -10.47
C LYS A 251 20.83 31.05 -10.13
N PRO A 252 21.93 30.88 -10.90
CA PRO A 252 22.89 29.85 -10.57
C PRO A 252 23.43 30.05 -9.15
N ASP A 253 23.44 29.00 -8.38
CA ASP A 253 24.07 28.99 -7.06
C ASP A 253 25.60 28.79 -7.26
N PRO A 254 26.46 29.70 -6.74
CA PRO A 254 27.90 29.55 -6.82
C PRO A 254 28.40 28.26 -6.15
N THR A 255 27.66 27.73 -5.16
CA THR A 255 28.02 26.50 -4.43
C THR A 255 27.66 25.22 -5.19
N GLY A 256 26.85 25.33 -6.25
CA GLY A 256 26.43 24.18 -7.07
C GLY A 256 25.50 23.16 -6.38
N HIS A 257 25.04 23.44 -5.16
CA HIS A 257 24.22 22.50 -4.36
C HIS A 257 22.71 22.65 -4.56
N THR A 258 22.25 23.66 -5.31
CA THR A 258 20.81 23.93 -5.51
C THR A 258 20.10 22.83 -6.33
N VAL A 259 20.83 22.11 -7.17
CA VAL A 259 20.28 21.09 -8.06
C VAL A 259 20.95 19.74 -7.76
N PRO A 260 20.17 18.66 -7.52
CA PRO A 260 20.73 17.33 -7.26
C PRO A 260 21.69 16.86 -8.36
N ASP A 261 22.74 16.13 -7.98
CA ASP A 261 23.75 15.60 -8.92
C ASP A 261 23.14 14.72 -10.02
N LEU A 262 22.07 13.98 -9.69
CA LEU A 262 21.31 13.18 -10.66
C LEU A 262 20.84 14.01 -11.87
N TYR A 263 20.54 15.30 -11.69
CA TYR A 263 20.02 16.17 -12.75
C TYR A 263 21.11 16.79 -13.61
N ARG A 264 22.39 16.60 -13.25
CA ARG A 264 23.54 17.08 -14.07
C ARG A 264 23.58 16.42 -15.45
N SER A 265 23.05 15.20 -15.56
CA SER A 265 22.94 14.49 -16.84
C SER A 265 21.90 15.13 -17.79
N CYS A 266 20.89 15.82 -17.23
CA CYS A 266 19.79 16.43 -17.99
C CYS A 266 19.39 17.80 -17.38
N PRO A 267 20.28 18.82 -17.41
CA PRO A 267 20.03 20.12 -16.79
C PRO A 267 18.97 20.91 -17.55
N TYR A 268 18.25 21.79 -16.84
CA TYR A 268 17.31 22.73 -17.47
C TYR A 268 18.08 23.70 -18.42
N PRO A 269 17.59 23.96 -19.61
CA PRO A 269 16.34 23.51 -20.22
C PRO A 269 16.44 22.25 -21.11
N ARG A 270 17.56 21.51 -21.07
CA ARG A 270 17.74 20.27 -21.85
C ARG A 270 16.76 19.16 -21.48
N ASN A 271 16.16 19.23 -20.28
CA ASN A 271 15.11 18.31 -19.83
C ASN A 271 13.76 18.53 -20.56
N ILE A 272 13.56 19.69 -21.21
CA ILE A 272 12.32 20.00 -21.92
C ILE A 272 12.37 19.34 -23.31
N THR A 273 12.12 18.05 -23.35
CA THR A 273 12.07 17.25 -24.58
C THR A 273 10.84 16.34 -24.56
N LEU A 274 10.32 16.03 -25.73
CA LEU A 274 9.19 15.12 -25.87
C LEU A 274 9.51 13.72 -25.32
N SER A 275 10.72 13.21 -25.56
CA SER A 275 11.17 11.93 -25.02
C SER A 275 11.15 11.88 -23.49
N ASN A 276 11.60 12.96 -22.81
CA ASN A 276 11.57 13.04 -21.36
C ASN A 276 10.13 13.08 -20.82
N LEU A 277 9.23 13.85 -21.50
CA LEU A 277 7.83 13.90 -21.16
C LEU A 277 7.14 12.53 -21.34
N CYS A 278 7.33 11.88 -22.47
CA CYS A 278 6.75 10.56 -22.74
C CYS A 278 7.26 9.52 -21.74
N TYR A 279 8.54 9.56 -21.40
CA TYR A 279 9.07 8.71 -20.34
C TYR A 279 8.37 8.99 -19.01
N PHE A 280 8.25 10.24 -18.58
CA PHE A 280 7.53 10.59 -17.35
C PHE A 280 6.06 10.16 -17.39
N TRP A 281 5.39 10.28 -18.53
CA TRP A 281 4.00 9.83 -18.67
C TRP A 281 3.84 8.34 -18.32
N TRP A 282 4.73 7.49 -18.87
CA TRP A 282 4.68 6.04 -18.63
C TRP A 282 5.35 5.60 -17.33
N ALA A 283 6.29 6.36 -16.80
CA ALA A 283 6.98 6.00 -15.56
C ALA A 283 5.99 5.85 -14.38
N PRO A 284 6.15 4.81 -13.53
CA PRO A 284 5.27 4.55 -12.40
C PRO A 284 5.52 5.50 -11.22
N THR A 285 5.45 6.78 -11.48
CA THR A 285 5.62 7.86 -10.49
C THR A 285 4.72 9.04 -10.80
N LEU A 286 4.28 9.76 -9.78
CA LEU A 286 3.51 11.01 -9.92
C LEU A 286 4.40 12.25 -9.84
N VAL A 287 5.67 12.07 -9.47
CA VAL A 287 6.62 13.17 -9.26
C VAL A 287 7.57 13.28 -10.45
N TYR A 288 7.49 14.42 -11.14
CA TYR A 288 8.41 14.71 -12.25
C TYR A 288 9.83 14.98 -11.76
N GLN A 289 10.78 14.38 -12.48
CA GLN A 289 12.21 14.62 -12.36
C GLN A 289 12.84 14.67 -13.76
N PRO A 290 13.88 15.50 -14.00
CA PRO A 290 14.63 15.51 -15.27
C PRO A 290 15.29 14.17 -15.60
N ALA A 291 15.72 13.43 -14.58
CA ALA A 291 16.34 12.12 -14.69
C ALA A 291 15.86 11.20 -13.57
N TYR A 292 15.79 9.91 -13.86
CA TYR A 292 15.40 8.84 -12.93
C TYR A 292 16.48 7.76 -12.92
N PRO A 293 16.66 7.03 -11.81
CA PRO A 293 17.49 5.82 -11.81
C PRO A 293 16.88 4.80 -12.78
N ARG A 294 17.74 4.14 -13.55
CA ARG A 294 17.29 3.15 -14.55
C ARG A 294 17.99 1.82 -14.36
N THR A 295 17.30 0.75 -14.76
CA THR A 295 17.90 -0.59 -14.88
C THR A 295 18.49 -0.78 -16.27
N ASP A 296 19.50 -1.64 -16.41
CA ASP A 296 20.27 -1.80 -17.64
C ASP A 296 19.50 -2.50 -18.76
N ARG A 297 18.55 -3.39 -18.42
CA ARG A 297 17.80 -4.19 -19.39
C ARG A 297 16.38 -4.49 -18.92
N ILE A 298 15.49 -4.82 -19.89
CA ILE A 298 14.14 -5.30 -19.63
C ILE A 298 14.17 -6.83 -19.54
N ARG A 299 13.63 -7.38 -18.46
CA ARG A 299 13.46 -8.83 -18.24
C ARG A 299 12.04 -9.23 -18.60
N TRP A 300 11.83 -9.71 -19.80
CA TRP A 300 10.50 -10.02 -20.32
C TRP A 300 9.81 -11.17 -19.59
N ASP A 301 10.56 -12.13 -19.06
CA ASP A 301 10.10 -13.18 -18.16
C ASP A 301 9.48 -12.61 -16.87
N PHE A 302 10.13 -11.60 -16.30
CA PHE A 302 9.61 -10.87 -15.14
C PHE A 302 8.34 -10.10 -15.49
N VAL A 303 8.28 -9.41 -16.64
CA VAL A 303 7.09 -8.70 -17.12
C VAL A 303 5.92 -9.68 -17.27
N ALA A 304 6.13 -10.80 -17.96
CA ALA A 304 5.10 -11.82 -18.18
C ALA A 304 4.56 -12.37 -16.84
N LYS A 305 5.46 -12.70 -15.92
CA LYS A 305 5.08 -13.17 -14.58
C LYS A 305 4.23 -12.14 -13.84
N ARG A 306 4.68 -10.88 -13.76
CA ARG A 306 3.95 -9.80 -13.05
C ARG A 306 2.61 -9.48 -13.71
N THR A 307 2.54 -9.49 -15.03
CA THR A 307 1.27 -9.31 -15.77
C THR A 307 0.31 -10.46 -15.48
N GLY A 308 0.78 -11.72 -15.48
CA GLY A 308 -0.04 -12.88 -15.13
C GLY A 308 -0.57 -12.79 -13.68
N GLU A 309 0.26 -12.40 -12.72
CA GLU A 309 -0.15 -12.18 -11.33
C GLU A 309 -1.21 -11.08 -11.22
N ALA A 310 -1.08 -9.97 -11.96
CA ALA A 310 -2.08 -8.90 -11.99
C ALA A 310 -3.44 -9.40 -12.54
N ILE A 311 -3.42 -10.16 -13.63
CA ILE A 311 -4.63 -10.75 -14.24
C ILE A 311 -5.32 -11.69 -13.25
N ILE A 312 -4.58 -12.59 -12.58
CA ILE A 312 -5.13 -13.51 -11.58
C ILE A 312 -5.75 -12.72 -10.43
N ALA A 313 -5.09 -11.70 -9.91
CA ALA A 313 -5.61 -10.88 -8.83
C ALA A 313 -6.89 -10.11 -9.25
N CYS A 314 -6.94 -9.57 -10.47
CA CYS A 314 -8.16 -8.97 -11.03
C CYS A 314 -9.30 -9.99 -11.16
N PHE A 315 -8.99 -11.23 -11.54
CA PHE A 315 -9.97 -12.31 -11.62
C PHE A 315 -10.51 -12.69 -10.24
N VAL A 316 -9.67 -12.72 -9.22
CA VAL A 316 -10.09 -12.92 -7.81
C VAL A 316 -11.04 -11.80 -7.37
N ILE A 317 -10.73 -10.53 -7.67
CA ILE A 317 -11.61 -9.40 -7.36
C ILE A 317 -12.96 -9.56 -8.06
N TRP A 318 -12.93 -9.92 -9.32
CA TRP A 318 -14.14 -10.11 -10.11
C TRP A 318 -15.04 -11.21 -9.53
N ILE A 319 -14.50 -12.39 -9.24
CA ILE A 319 -15.25 -13.49 -8.60
C ILE A 319 -15.76 -13.07 -7.22
N ALA A 320 -14.92 -12.49 -6.37
CA ALA A 320 -15.32 -12.04 -5.04
C ALA A 320 -16.48 -11.03 -5.11
N SER A 321 -16.44 -10.13 -6.08
CA SER A 321 -17.49 -9.14 -6.31
C SER A 321 -18.79 -9.78 -6.85
N ALA A 322 -18.69 -10.55 -7.94
CA ALA A 322 -19.87 -11.12 -8.60
C ALA A 322 -20.57 -12.20 -7.77
N GLN A 323 -19.80 -13.11 -7.17
CA GLN A 323 -20.35 -14.26 -6.44
C GLN A 323 -20.79 -13.92 -5.03
N TYR A 324 -20.10 -12.96 -4.36
CA TYR A 324 -20.33 -12.69 -2.93
C TYR A 324 -20.81 -11.27 -2.65
N ALA A 325 -20.14 -10.23 -3.18
CA ALA A 325 -20.51 -8.85 -2.84
C ALA A 325 -21.87 -8.46 -3.41
N VAL A 326 -22.11 -8.70 -4.69
CA VAL A 326 -23.37 -8.32 -5.36
C VAL A 326 -24.61 -8.93 -4.69
N PRO A 327 -24.69 -10.26 -4.44
CA PRO A 327 -25.85 -10.84 -3.75
C PRO A 327 -26.03 -10.31 -2.32
N LEU A 328 -24.92 -10.08 -1.60
CA LEU A 328 -24.97 -9.53 -0.25
C LEU A 328 -25.52 -8.10 -0.23
N LEU A 329 -25.05 -7.25 -1.14
CA LEU A 329 -25.50 -5.87 -1.27
C LEU A 329 -26.98 -5.80 -1.66
N GLN A 330 -27.43 -6.64 -2.62
CA GLN A 330 -28.84 -6.72 -3.01
C GLN A 330 -29.74 -7.11 -1.85
N ASN A 331 -29.36 -8.15 -1.10
CA ASN A 331 -30.13 -8.62 0.06
C ASN A 331 -30.10 -7.66 1.26
N SER A 332 -29.27 -6.60 1.20
CA SER A 332 -29.16 -5.59 2.26
C SER A 332 -30.07 -4.39 2.05
N LEU A 333 -30.66 -4.23 0.86
CA LEU A 333 -31.48 -3.05 0.52
C LEU A 333 -32.71 -2.92 1.41
N GLU A 334 -33.40 -4.02 1.70
CA GLU A 334 -34.57 -4.04 2.56
C GLU A 334 -34.22 -3.67 4.02
N ASP A 335 -33.16 -4.26 4.57
CA ASP A 335 -32.70 -3.97 5.93
C ASP A 335 -32.33 -2.49 6.12
N ILE A 336 -31.71 -1.88 5.09
CA ILE A 336 -31.34 -0.45 5.10
C ILE A 336 -32.57 0.42 5.01
N SER A 337 -33.53 0.09 4.12
CA SER A 337 -34.76 0.88 3.95
C SER A 337 -35.62 0.90 5.21
N GLN A 338 -35.58 -0.17 6.00
CA GLN A 338 -36.29 -0.31 7.28
C GLN A 338 -35.46 0.19 8.48
N LEU A 339 -34.23 0.67 8.28
CA LEU A 339 -33.29 1.09 9.33
C LEU A 339 -33.07 0.01 10.42
N ASN A 340 -33.05 -1.24 10.04
CA ASN A 340 -32.77 -2.35 10.95
C ASN A 340 -31.29 -2.42 11.28
N MET A 341 -30.85 -1.72 12.35
CA MET A 341 -29.45 -1.51 12.70
C MET A 341 -28.70 -2.81 12.99
N VAL A 342 -29.36 -3.83 13.57
CA VAL A 342 -28.72 -5.12 13.87
C VAL A 342 -28.40 -5.86 12.58
N ASN A 343 -29.35 -5.92 11.66
CA ASN A 343 -29.16 -6.54 10.37
C ASN A 343 -28.13 -5.76 9.52
N ILE A 344 -28.19 -4.42 9.55
CA ILE A 344 -27.19 -3.58 8.86
C ILE A 344 -25.78 -3.89 9.38
N LEU A 345 -25.58 -3.97 10.69
CA LEU A 345 -24.29 -4.33 11.29
C LEU A 345 -23.82 -5.71 10.82
N GLU A 346 -24.71 -6.72 10.82
CA GLU A 346 -24.40 -8.05 10.31
C GLU A 346 -23.96 -8.00 8.84
N ARG A 347 -24.66 -7.23 7.99
CA ARG A 347 -24.31 -7.06 6.57
C ARG A 347 -22.96 -6.38 6.40
N VAL A 348 -22.67 -5.32 7.17
CA VAL A 348 -21.38 -4.65 7.18
C VAL A 348 -20.26 -5.63 7.55
N LEU A 349 -20.43 -6.45 8.59
CA LEU A 349 -19.44 -7.45 9.00
C LEU A 349 -19.22 -8.54 7.94
N LYS A 350 -20.28 -8.99 7.27
CA LYS A 350 -20.17 -9.94 6.14
C LYS A 350 -19.44 -9.29 4.95
N LEU A 351 -19.77 -8.04 4.64
CA LEU A 351 -19.15 -7.29 3.54
C LEU A 351 -17.68 -6.98 3.83
N SER A 352 -17.30 -6.81 5.12
CA SER A 352 -15.93 -6.50 5.50
C SER A 352 -14.93 -7.57 5.05
N THR A 353 -15.29 -8.84 5.16
CA THR A 353 -14.44 -9.95 4.70
C THR A 353 -14.21 -9.88 3.19
N ILE A 354 -15.28 -9.64 2.43
CA ILE A 354 -15.20 -9.53 0.96
C ILE A 354 -14.40 -8.30 0.57
N SER A 355 -14.65 -7.16 1.22
CA SER A 355 -13.93 -5.91 0.98
C SER A 355 -12.43 -6.04 1.24
N VAL A 356 -12.04 -6.70 2.34
CA VAL A 356 -10.61 -6.96 2.64
C VAL A 356 -9.96 -7.82 1.57
N VAL A 357 -10.62 -8.89 1.11
CA VAL A 357 -10.10 -9.74 0.03
C VAL A 357 -9.92 -8.94 -1.25
N CYS A 358 -10.95 -8.19 -1.67
CA CYS A 358 -10.88 -7.34 -2.87
C CYS A 358 -9.78 -6.27 -2.75
N TRP A 359 -9.67 -5.64 -1.58
CA TRP A 359 -8.67 -4.61 -1.35
C TRP A 359 -7.24 -5.14 -1.35
N LEU A 360 -6.97 -6.28 -0.68
CA LEU A 360 -5.65 -6.93 -0.69
C LEU A 360 -5.28 -7.41 -2.10
N ALA A 361 -6.21 -8.01 -2.82
CA ALA A 361 -6.00 -8.42 -4.21
C ALA A 361 -5.76 -7.21 -5.12
N GLY A 362 -6.50 -6.11 -4.93
CA GLY A 362 -6.31 -4.85 -5.66
C GLY A 362 -4.96 -4.19 -5.34
N PHE A 363 -4.58 -4.17 -4.08
CA PHE A 363 -3.25 -3.73 -3.66
C PHE A 363 -2.15 -4.54 -4.36
N TYR A 364 -2.25 -5.86 -4.33
CA TYR A 364 -1.29 -6.76 -4.98
C TYR A 364 -1.27 -6.54 -6.50
N ALA A 365 -2.44 -6.50 -7.15
CA ALA A 365 -2.56 -6.29 -8.58
C ALA A 365 -1.91 -4.98 -9.04
N LEU A 366 -2.13 -3.89 -8.31
CA LEU A 366 -1.63 -2.58 -8.68
C LEU A 366 -0.15 -2.43 -8.28
N PHE A 367 0.18 -2.50 -6.97
CA PHE A 367 1.49 -2.10 -6.47
C PHE A 367 2.55 -3.19 -6.66
N GLN A 368 2.22 -4.45 -6.37
CA GLN A 368 3.20 -5.53 -6.47
C GLN A 368 3.34 -6.06 -7.91
N ALA A 369 2.26 -6.14 -8.66
CA ALA A 369 2.27 -6.69 -10.00
C ALA A 369 2.32 -5.59 -11.07
N GLY A 370 1.29 -4.76 -11.19
CA GLY A 370 1.14 -3.77 -12.27
C GLY A 370 2.25 -2.73 -12.31
N LEU A 371 2.53 -2.03 -11.19
CA LEU A 371 3.59 -1.02 -11.16
C LEU A 371 4.98 -1.62 -11.36
N ASN A 372 5.24 -2.87 -10.89
CA ASN A 372 6.52 -3.54 -11.14
C ASN A 372 6.67 -3.99 -12.60
N ALA A 373 5.59 -4.46 -13.26
CA ALA A 373 5.62 -4.74 -14.69
C ALA A 373 5.89 -3.47 -15.50
N LEU A 374 5.20 -2.37 -15.18
CA LEU A 374 5.40 -1.08 -15.82
C LEU A 374 6.81 -0.52 -15.57
N ALA A 375 7.35 -0.65 -14.34
CA ALA A 375 8.71 -0.25 -14.00
C ALA A 375 9.75 -1.05 -14.79
N GLU A 376 9.52 -2.34 -15.02
CA GLU A 376 10.42 -3.16 -15.84
C GLU A 376 10.40 -2.73 -17.31
N ILE A 377 9.22 -2.52 -17.91
CA ILE A 377 9.06 -2.08 -19.30
C ILE A 377 9.71 -0.70 -19.51
N THR A 378 9.56 0.20 -18.53
CA THR A 378 10.12 1.55 -18.58
C THR A 378 11.56 1.62 -18.08
N THR A 379 12.17 0.50 -17.69
CA THR A 379 13.49 0.46 -17.03
C THR A 379 13.60 1.36 -15.79
N PHE A 380 12.50 1.61 -15.09
CA PHE A 380 12.45 2.46 -13.90
C PHE A 380 13.08 1.74 -12.71
N GLY A 381 14.11 2.35 -12.09
CA GLY A 381 14.93 1.69 -11.07
C GLY A 381 14.42 1.81 -9.65
N ASP A 382 13.68 2.88 -9.31
CA ASP A 382 13.12 3.06 -7.95
C ASP A 382 11.78 2.36 -7.82
N ARG A 383 11.81 1.12 -7.34
CA ARG A 383 10.62 0.24 -7.27
C ARG A 383 10.02 0.14 -5.88
N GLU A 384 10.39 1.03 -4.98
CA GLU A 384 9.82 1.07 -3.65
C GLU A 384 8.44 1.76 -3.67
N PHE A 385 7.44 1.11 -4.27
CA PHE A 385 6.07 1.64 -4.39
C PHE A 385 5.30 1.60 -3.07
N TYR A 386 5.73 0.79 -2.12
CA TYR A 386 5.17 0.64 -0.77
C TYR A 386 6.25 0.12 0.19
N SER A 387 5.98 0.16 1.50
CA SER A 387 6.73 -0.53 2.55
C SER A 387 5.80 -1.51 3.29
N ASP A 388 6.22 -2.02 4.43
CA ASP A 388 5.47 -2.97 5.27
C ASP A 388 4.30 -2.31 6.05
N TRP A 389 3.41 -1.64 5.33
CA TRP A 389 2.26 -0.92 5.86
C TRP A 389 1.35 -1.79 6.75
N TRP A 390 1.30 -3.10 6.54
CA TRP A 390 0.52 -4.06 7.35
C TRP A 390 1.03 -4.21 8.78
N ASN A 391 2.27 -3.80 9.05
CA ASN A 391 2.91 -3.80 10.37
C ASN A 391 2.89 -2.42 11.06
N CYS A 392 2.31 -1.41 10.43
CA CYS A 392 2.30 -0.06 11.00
C CYS A 392 1.55 -0.03 12.34
N SER A 393 2.17 0.59 13.34
CA SER A 393 1.60 0.78 14.67
C SER A 393 0.83 2.09 14.82
N ASP A 394 0.78 2.91 13.80
CA ASP A 394 0.07 4.18 13.77
C ASP A 394 -0.42 4.52 12.36
N ILE A 395 -1.49 5.29 12.28
CA ILE A 395 -2.16 5.66 11.02
C ILE A 395 -1.26 6.56 10.14
N ARG A 396 -0.41 7.40 10.74
CA ARG A 396 0.52 8.27 9.99
C ARG A 396 1.54 7.44 9.21
N SER A 397 2.15 6.46 9.86
CA SER A 397 3.10 5.53 9.23
C SER A 397 2.44 4.71 8.13
N TYR A 398 1.18 4.29 8.33
CA TYR A 398 0.39 3.63 7.30
C TYR A 398 0.30 4.49 6.03
N TRP A 399 -0.19 5.74 6.13
CA TRP A 399 -0.39 6.61 4.97
C TRP A 399 0.89 6.97 4.22
N THR A 400 2.04 6.90 4.87
CA THR A 400 3.35 7.11 4.22
C THR A 400 3.92 5.84 3.60
N SER A 401 3.43 4.66 3.98
CA SER A 401 4.00 3.36 3.63
C SER A 401 3.23 2.61 2.54
N TRP A 402 1.89 2.72 2.50
CA TRP A 402 1.07 1.88 1.63
C TRP A 402 1.04 2.31 0.15
N ASN A 403 1.18 3.61 -0.13
CA ASN A 403 1.18 4.19 -1.48
C ASN A 403 2.22 5.30 -1.58
N LYS A 404 3.48 4.93 -1.79
CA LYS A 404 4.59 5.88 -1.85
C LYS A 404 4.51 6.86 -3.03
N PRO A 405 4.10 6.49 -4.26
CA PRO A 405 3.88 7.45 -5.34
C PRO A 405 2.99 8.62 -4.95
N VAL A 406 1.84 8.34 -4.31
CA VAL A 406 0.92 9.38 -3.85
C VAL A 406 1.47 10.14 -2.66
N SER A 407 2.01 9.45 -1.65
CA SER A 407 2.55 10.10 -0.45
C SER A 407 3.75 11.01 -0.77
N GLN A 408 4.61 10.63 -1.71
CA GLN A 408 5.71 11.46 -2.20
C GLN A 408 5.19 12.71 -2.93
N PHE A 409 4.15 12.56 -3.76
CA PHE A 409 3.51 13.71 -4.41
C PHE A 409 2.92 14.68 -3.38
N MET A 410 2.12 14.18 -2.43
CA MET A 410 1.49 14.98 -1.37
C MET A 410 2.55 15.70 -0.51
N LYS A 411 3.61 15.00 -0.13
CA LYS A 411 4.72 15.57 0.63
C LYS A 411 5.43 16.68 -0.14
N ARG A 412 5.78 16.43 -1.41
CA ARG A 412 6.62 17.34 -2.20
C ARG A 412 5.85 18.58 -2.70
N HIS A 413 4.61 18.40 -3.18
CA HIS A 413 3.89 19.46 -3.88
C HIS A 413 2.83 20.17 -3.05
N ILE A 414 2.42 19.57 -1.91
CA ILE A 414 1.38 20.16 -1.04
C ILE A 414 1.97 20.47 0.33
N TYR A 415 2.39 19.46 1.09
CA TYR A 415 2.82 19.62 2.47
C TYR A 415 4.08 20.50 2.62
N ALA A 416 5.18 20.13 1.95
CA ALA A 416 6.45 20.83 2.09
C ALA A 416 6.40 22.30 1.66
N PRO A 417 5.71 22.70 0.58
CA PRO A 417 5.55 24.12 0.24
C PRO A 417 4.76 24.93 1.26
N MET A 418 3.78 24.35 1.94
CA MET A 418 3.02 25.02 3.00
C MET A 418 3.91 25.27 4.22
N VAL A 419 4.61 24.25 4.68
CA VAL A 419 5.54 24.36 5.82
C VAL A 419 6.70 25.32 5.49
N GLY A 420 7.23 25.27 4.26
CA GLY A 420 8.29 26.17 3.79
C GLY A 420 7.88 27.65 3.73
N ARG A 421 6.57 27.96 3.72
CA ARG A 421 6.02 29.31 3.84
C ARG A 421 5.66 29.71 5.27
N GLY A 422 6.05 28.90 6.28
CA GLY A 422 5.83 29.19 7.69
C GLY A 422 4.53 28.64 8.27
N MET A 423 3.78 27.81 7.53
CA MET A 423 2.58 27.18 8.08
C MET A 423 2.94 26.12 9.14
N PRO A 424 2.25 26.05 10.28
CA PRO A 424 2.45 24.99 11.27
C PRO A 424 2.28 23.59 10.64
N SER A 425 3.17 22.66 10.97
CA SER A 425 3.19 21.31 10.38
C SER A 425 1.88 20.55 10.57
N ALA A 426 1.21 20.72 11.72
CA ALA A 426 -0.08 20.09 11.99
C ALA A 426 -1.18 20.61 11.04
N LEU A 427 -1.25 21.94 10.83
CA LEU A 427 -2.21 22.54 9.90
C LEU A 427 -1.93 22.11 8.45
N ALA A 428 -0.66 22.11 8.03
CA ALA A 428 -0.27 21.64 6.70
C ALA A 428 -0.66 20.17 6.49
N GLN A 429 -0.54 19.33 7.52
CA GLN A 429 -0.98 17.95 7.47
C GLN A 429 -2.50 17.84 7.32
N ILE A 430 -3.28 18.56 8.14
CA ILE A 430 -4.75 18.58 8.06
C ILE A 430 -5.19 18.97 6.64
N LEU A 431 -4.64 20.04 6.08
CA LEU A 431 -4.97 20.49 4.73
C LEU A 431 -4.61 19.47 3.66
N THR A 432 -3.47 18.75 3.83
CA THR A 432 -3.07 17.67 2.92
C THR A 432 -4.07 16.51 2.95
N PHE A 433 -4.57 16.13 4.13
CA PHE A 433 -5.59 15.08 4.27
C PHE A 433 -6.95 15.52 3.73
N LEU A 434 -7.37 16.78 3.96
CA LEU A 434 -8.60 17.31 3.39
C LEU A 434 -8.54 17.37 1.86
N PHE A 435 -7.40 17.75 1.30
CA PHE A 435 -7.18 17.69 -0.15
C PHE A 435 -7.33 16.26 -0.67
N SER A 436 -6.72 15.29 0.01
CA SER A 436 -6.87 13.86 -0.32
C SER A 436 -8.32 13.40 -0.18
N ALA A 437 -9.04 13.86 0.84
CA ALA A 437 -10.45 13.52 1.07
C ALA A 437 -11.35 13.99 -0.09
N ILE A 438 -11.11 15.19 -0.62
CA ILE A 438 -11.82 15.68 -1.81
C ILE A 438 -11.56 14.76 -3.01
N LEU A 439 -10.30 14.35 -3.24
CA LEU A 439 -9.98 13.45 -4.35
C LEU A 439 -10.63 12.08 -4.19
N HIS A 440 -10.78 11.57 -2.96
CA HIS A 440 -11.47 10.29 -2.73
C HIS A 440 -12.96 10.41 -3.07
N GLU A 441 -13.61 11.53 -2.70
CA GLU A 441 -15.01 11.75 -3.08
C GLU A 441 -15.18 11.91 -4.60
N VAL A 442 -14.26 12.60 -5.27
CA VAL A 442 -14.24 12.69 -6.73
C VAL A 442 -14.12 11.31 -7.37
N LEU A 443 -13.20 10.45 -6.88
CA LEU A 443 -12.96 9.12 -7.45
C LEU A 443 -14.11 8.13 -7.21
N VAL A 444 -14.94 8.33 -6.20
CA VAL A 444 -16.04 7.40 -5.87
C VAL A 444 -17.40 8.02 -6.18
N GLY A 445 -17.65 9.23 -5.73
CA GLY A 445 -18.94 9.91 -5.86
C GLY A 445 -19.30 10.28 -7.29
N ILE A 446 -18.33 10.72 -8.09
CA ILE A 446 -18.57 11.09 -9.50
C ILE A 446 -18.95 9.87 -10.34
N PRO A 447 -18.16 8.78 -10.38
CA PRO A 447 -18.51 7.59 -11.17
C PRO A 447 -19.79 6.88 -10.72
N THR A 448 -20.17 7.01 -9.45
CA THR A 448 -21.43 6.45 -8.94
C THR A 448 -22.61 7.41 -9.08
N HIS A 449 -22.41 8.60 -9.64
CA HIS A 449 -23.40 9.67 -9.77
C HIS A 449 -24.05 10.09 -8.43
N ASN A 450 -23.37 9.83 -7.32
CA ASN A 450 -23.84 10.11 -5.97
C ASN A 450 -22.71 10.74 -5.15
N VAL A 451 -22.73 12.05 -5.00
CA VAL A 451 -21.79 12.76 -4.13
C VAL A 451 -22.35 12.76 -2.71
N LEU A 452 -22.09 11.67 -1.97
CA LEU A 452 -22.63 11.46 -0.62
C LEU A 452 -21.75 12.06 0.48
N GLY A 453 -20.50 12.35 0.18
CA GLY A 453 -19.52 12.76 1.18
C GLY A 453 -18.99 11.61 2.06
N LEU A 454 -19.35 10.35 1.81
CA LEU A 454 -18.91 9.23 2.62
C LEU A 454 -17.43 8.92 2.42
N ALA A 455 -16.93 8.97 1.17
CA ALA A 455 -15.52 8.77 0.88
C ALA A 455 -14.68 9.94 1.43
N PHE A 456 -15.19 11.17 1.31
CA PHE A 456 -14.61 12.35 1.95
C PHE A 456 -14.56 12.19 3.47
N ALA A 457 -15.67 11.84 4.11
CA ALA A 457 -15.75 11.68 5.56
C ALA A 457 -14.83 10.56 6.06
N GLY A 458 -14.78 9.41 5.37
CA GLY A 458 -13.90 8.30 5.71
C GLY A 458 -12.42 8.70 5.68
N MET A 459 -12.01 9.51 4.70
CA MET A 459 -10.65 10.02 4.61
C MET A 459 -10.39 11.15 5.62
N ALA A 460 -11.32 12.06 5.84
CA ALA A 460 -11.21 13.12 6.84
C ALA A 460 -11.15 12.55 8.26
N PHE A 461 -11.86 11.46 8.53
CA PHE A 461 -11.83 10.76 9.82
C PHE A 461 -10.45 10.16 10.16
N GLN A 462 -9.57 10.00 9.18
CA GLN A 462 -8.18 9.60 9.44
C GLN A 462 -7.43 10.65 10.26
N ILE A 463 -7.83 11.93 10.20
CA ILE A 463 -7.18 13.02 10.94
C ILE A 463 -7.25 12.77 12.47
N PRO A 464 -8.42 12.62 13.11
CA PRO A 464 -8.48 12.29 14.54
C PRO A 464 -7.82 10.94 14.86
N LEU A 465 -7.93 9.93 13.98
CA LEU A 465 -7.26 8.64 14.20
C LEU A 465 -5.74 8.76 14.21
N ILE A 466 -5.15 9.66 13.41
CA ILE A 466 -3.72 9.96 13.45
C ILE A 466 -3.33 10.51 14.83
N PHE A 467 -4.09 11.47 15.37
CA PHE A 467 -3.78 12.03 16.70
C PHE A 467 -3.91 11.00 17.81
N ILE A 468 -4.92 10.13 17.75
CA ILE A 468 -5.11 9.04 18.71
C ILE A 468 -3.95 8.04 18.64
N THR A 469 -3.58 7.60 17.44
CA THR A 469 -2.55 6.58 17.26
C THR A 469 -1.13 7.12 17.43
N ASP A 470 -0.89 8.43 17.24
CA ASP A 470 0.39 9.08 17.58
C ASP A 470 0.70 8.97 19.08
N ALA A 471 -0.31 8.88 19.96
CA ALA A 471 -0.12 8.65 21.38
C ALA A 471 0.47 7.24 21.65
N PHE A 472 -0.01 6.23 20.91
CA PHE A 472 0.54 4.87 21.01
C PHE A 472 1.96 4.76 20.45
N ARG A 473 2.25 5.47 19.36
CA ARG A 473 3.59 5.50 18.75
C ARG A 473 4.69 5.99 19.70
N LYS A 474 4.34 6.92 20.61
CA LYS A 474 5.28 7.48 21.59
C LYS A 474 5.59 6.53 22.74
N GLN A 475 4.81 5.47 22.90
CA GLN A 475 5.00 4.49 23.97
C GLN A 475 5.84 3.31 23.45
N GLU A 476 6.83 2.91 24.24
CA GLU A 476 7.61 1.70 23.97
C GLU A 476 6.87 0.46 24.48
N GLY A 477 7.01 -0.66 23.75
CA GLY A 477 6.45 -1.94 24.14
C GLY A 477 5.56 -2.59 23.07
N TYR A 478 5.20 -3.83 23.33
CA TYR A 478 4.39 -4.65 22.41
C TYR A 478 2.92 -4.17 22.35
N TRP A 479 2.32 -3.90 23.51
CA TRP A 479 0.88 -3.60 23.60
C TRP A 479 0.45 -2.30 22.92
N PRO A 480 1.15 -1.16 23.05
CA PRO A 480 0.82 0.05 22.33
C PRO A 480 0.90 -0.11 20.80
N LYS A 481 1.93 -0.82 20.33
CA LYS A 481 2.09 -1.12 18.90
C LYS A 481 0.97 -2.01 18.36
N LEU A 482 0.58 -3.04 19.12
CA LEU A 482 -0.54 -3.90 18.77
C LEU A 482 -1.86 -3.12 18.74
N ALA A 483 -2.11 -2.26 19.75
CA ALA A 483 -3.32 -1.45 19.81
C ALA A 483 -3.43 -0.49 18.60
N GLY A 484 -2.35 0.19 18.24
CA GLY A 484 -2.34 1.07 17.07
C GLY A 484 -2.58 0.31 15.77
N ASN A 485 -1.99 -0.87 15.60
CA ASN A 485 -2.22 -1.72 14.43
C ASN A 485 -3.67 -2.25 14.38
N LEU A 486 -4.26 -2.62 15.52
CA LEU A 486 -5.67 -3.02 15.59
C LEU A 486 -6.61 -1.87 15.24
N VAL A 487 -6.33 -0.64 15.72
CA VAL A 487 -7.12 0.55 15.35
C VAL A 487 -7.12 0.73 13.82
N PHE A 488 -5.96 0.57 13.17
CA PHE A 488 -5.87 0.63 11.71
C PHE A 488 -6.76 -0.43 11.05
N TRP A 489 -6.57 -1.71 11.38
CA TRP A 489 -7.32 -2.79 10.73
C TRP A 489 -8.82 -2.71 10.98
N CYS A 490 -9.24 -2.38 12.22
CA CYS A 490 -10.66 -2.24 12.54
C CYS A 490 -11.31 -1.04 11.87
N SER A 491 -10.68 0.14 11.92
CA SER A 491 -11.27 1.36 11.37
C SER A 491 -11.35 1.33 9.85
N PHE A 492 -10.32 0.84 9.19
CA PHE A 492 -10.21 0.87 7.73
C PHE A 492 -10.89 -0.34 7.07
N CYS A 493 -10.50 -1.57 7.47
CA CYS A 493 -10.94 -2.78 6.78
C CYS A 493 -12.28 -3.30 7.26
N LEU A 494 -12.60 -3.19 8.56
CA LEU A 494 -13.85 -3.74 9.10
C LEU A 494 -15.02 -2.78 9.01
N VAL A 495 -14.79 -1.49 9.13
CA VAL A 495 -15.87 -0.48 9.18
C VAL A 495 -15.83 0.44 7.96
N GLY A 496 -14.73 1.14 7.70
CA GLY A 496 -14.66 2.21 6.73
C GLY A 496 -15.04 1.81 5.32
N GLN A 497 -14.35 0.83 4.75
CA GLN A 497 -14.60 0.37 3.38
C GLN A 497 -15.98 -0.29 3.20
N PRO A 498 -16.42 -1.22 4.06
CA PRO A 498 -17.73 -1.85 3.90
C PRO A 498 -18.89 -0.86 4.04
N VAL A 499 -18.82 0.07 4.98
CA VAL A 499 -19.85 1.10 5.16
C VAL A 499 -19.93 2.03 3.94
N ALA A 500 -18.79 2.47 3.41
CA ALA A 500 -18.77 3.29 2.20
C ALA A 500 -19.34 2.51 1.00
N ALA A 501 -18.89 1.27 0.77
CA ALA A 501 -19.38 0.45 -0.31
C ALA A 501 -20.91 0.22 -0.23
N LEU A 502 -21.42 -0.08 0.97
CA LEU A 502 -22.86 -0.28 1.20
C LEU A 502 -23.65 1.03 0.96
N GLY A 503 -23.14 2.17 1.45
CA GLY A 503 -23.78 3.46 1.29
C GLY A 503 -23.87 3.93 -0.17
N TYR A 504 -22.76 3.85 -0.93
CA TYR A 504 -22.77 4.20 -2.36
C TYR A 504 -23.60 3.24 -3.20
N TYR A 505 -23.56 1.94 -2.88
CA TYR A 505 -24.40 0.97 -3.56
C TYR A 505 -25.89 1.23 -3.31
N PHE A 506 -26.28 1.49 -2.05
CA PHE A 506 -27.66 1.81 -1.71
C PHE A 506 -28.15 3.08 -2.44
N ALA A 507 -27.36 4.15 -2.42
CA ALA A 507 -27.72 5.40 -3.09
C ALA A 507 -27.83 5.23 -4.62
N TRP A 508 -26.90 4.46 -5.21
CA TRP A 508 -26.95 4.14 -6.64
C TRP A 508 -28.20 3.33 -6.99
N GLN A 509 -28.52 2.32 -6.18
CA GLN A 509 -29.68 1.46 -6.38
C GLN A 509 -31.00 2.23 -6.17
N ALA A 510 -31.07 3.14 -5.21
CA ALA A 510 -32.23 4.00 -4.98
C ALA A 510 -32.52 4.93 -6.18
N LYS A 511 -31.45 5.37 -6.87
CA LYS A 511 -31.56 6.29 -8.02
C LYS A 511 -31.84 5.55 -9.34
N TYR A 512 -31.21 4.39 -9.55
CA TYR A 512 -31.21 3.71 -10.86
C TYR A 512 -31.85 2.31 -10.82
N GLY A 513 -32.11 1.74 -9.64
CA GLY A 513 -32.40 0.31 -9.44
C GLY A 513 -33.87 -0.06 -9.25
N SER A 514 -34.84 0.66 -9.82
CA SER A 514 -36.29 0.39 -9.63
C SER A 514 -36.79 -0.93 -10.21
N GLN A 515 -35.95 -1.76 -10.81
CA GLN A 515 -36.31 -3.09 -11.29
C GLN A 515 -35.54 -4.17 -10.56
N LYS A 516 -36.22 -5.21 -10.08
CA LYS A 516 -35.60 -6.46 -9.64
C LYS A 516 -34.88 -7.06 -10.85
N VAL A 517 -33.57 -6.94 -10.85
CA VAL A 517 -32.76 -7.42 -11.95
C VAL A 517 -32.32 -8.83 -11.65
N GLU A 518 -32.78 -9.79 -12.44
CA GLU A 518 -32.28 -11.15 -12.41
C GLU A 518 -30.91 -11.19 -13.10
N TYR A 519 -29.88 -11.52 -12.33
CA TYR A 519 -28.54 -11.70 -12.87
C TYR A 519 -28.43 -13.08 -13.54
N PRO A 520 -27.86 -13.17 -14.74
CA PRO A 520 -27.66 -14.46 -15.40
C PRO A 520 -26.78 -15.35 -14.53
N VAL A 521 -27.27 -16.57 -14.28
CA VAL A 521 -26.57 -17.61 -13.53
C VAL A 521 -26.10 -18.65 -14.54
N LEU A 522 -24.78 -18.89 -14.60
CA LEU A 522 -24.20 -19.88 -15.51
C LEU A 522 -24.61 -21.32 -15.16
N TRP A 523 -24.81 -21.58 -13.87
CA TRP A 523 -25.24 -22.89 -13.37
C TRP A 523 -26.33 -22.69 -12.32
N PRO A 524 -27.63 -22.73 -12.71
CA PRO A 524 -28.70 -22.69 -11.73
C PRO A 524 -28.66 -23.97 -10.88
N VAL A 525 -28.75 -23.81 -9.56
CA VAL A 525 -29.00 -24.95 -8.69
C VAL A 525 -30.46 -25.36 -8.91
N GLY A 526 -30.69 -26.58 -9.36
CA GLY A 526 -32.03 -27.06 -9.69
C GLY A 526 -33.05 -26.70 -8.65
N GLU A 527 -34.21 -26.27 -9.11
CA GLU A 527 -35.41 -26.14 -8.27
C GLU A 527 -35.58 -27.44 -7.47
N LYS A 528 -35.83 -27.29 -6.20
CA LYS A 528 -36.16 -28.45 -5.35
C LYS A 528 -37.33 -29.19 -5.98
N ALA A 529 -37.06 -30.41 -6.45
CA ALA A 529 -38.13 -31.36 -6.73
C ALA A 529 -38.91 -31.68 -5.44
#